data_f63c866cdbd454d7d897f20bc823190f
#
_entry.id   f63c866cdbd454d7d897f20bc823190f
#
_cell.length_a   1.000
_cell.length_b   1.000
_cell.length_c   1.000
_cell.angle_alpha   90.00
_cell.angle_beta   90.00
_cell.angle_gamma   90.00
#
_symmetry.space_group_name_H-M   'P 1'
#
loop_
_entity.id
_entity.type
_entity.pdbx_description
1 polymer ?
#
loop_
_entity_poly.entity_id
_entity_poly.type
_entity_poly.pdbx_seq_one_letter_code
_entity_poly.pdbx_strand_id
1 'polypeptide(L)'
;MSIIDDVNYPSDIKKLSRNELKTLAKEVREFIIGSVSETGGHLSSNLGVIELTIALHYVFNAPKDKLIWDVGHQTYTHKILTGRKNKMHTLRKKNGLSGFPNRNESLYDEFGAGHSSTSISAALGISEGLKKTRSKNRAIAIIGDGAMTAGMAFEALNNAGNSGNDLLVILNDNDMSISKNVGALNNYLAKLLSGKIYGGFKSTGKALLSKATPILELARKTEEHIKGMVIPVSYTHLTLPTNREV
;
A
#
# COMPACT_ATOMS: atom_id res chain seq x y z
N MET A 1 19.33 -21.35 -10.54
CA MET A 1 19.58 -20.60 -9.29
C MET A 1 18.31 -19.84 -8.98
N SER A 2 17.78 -19.93 -7.80
CA SER A 2 16.52 -19.28 -7.45
C SER A 2 16.80 -17.80 -7.14
N ILE A 3 16.01 -16.89 -7.68
CA ILE A 3 16.21 -15.44 -7.47
C ILE A 3 16.03 -15.06 -6.01
N ILE A 4 15.11 -15.69 -5.30
CA ILE A 4 14.86 -15.44 -3.89
C ILE A 4 16.10 -15.73 -3.02
N ASP A 5 17.00 -16.62 -3.45
CA ASP A 5 18.20 -16.94 -2.68
C ASP A 5 19.19 -15.79 -2.68
N ASP A 6 19.27 -15.04 -3.78
CA ASP A 6 20.16 -13.91 -3.96
C ASP A 6 19.59 -12.60 -3.40
N VAL A 7 18.28 -12.54 -3.13
CA VAL A 7 17.61 -11.36 -2.57
C VAL A 7 17.55 -11.46 -1.04
N ASN A 8 18.28 -10.57 -0.39
CA ASN A 8 18.28 -10.43 1.08
C ASN A 8 17.75 -9.06 1.53
N TYR A 9 18.01 -8.01 0.76
CA TYR A 9 17.63 -6.64 1.11
C TYR A 9 16.99 -5.92 -0.09
N PRO A 10 16.24 -4.83 0.15
CA PRO A 10 15.61 -4.05 -0.91
C PRO A 10 16.57 -3.57 -2.00
N SER A 11 17.84 -3.34 -1.67
CA SER A 11 18.88 -2.97 -2.64
C SER A 11 19.11 -4.03 -3.72
N ASP A 12 18.87 -5.30 -3.41
CA ASP A 12 19.07 -6.40 -4.35
C ASP A 12 17.92 -6.44 -5.36
N ILE A 13 16.70 -6.15 -4.89
CA ILE A 13 15.49 -6.09 -5.72
C ILE A 13 15.64 -5.04 -6.83
N LYS A 14 16.27 -3.90 -6.52
CA LYS A 14 16.45 -2.79 -7.47
C LYS A 14 17.34 -3.10 -8.65
N LYS A 15 18.11 -4.18 -8.59
CA LYS A 15 18.99 -4.65 -9.67
C LYS A 15 18.26 -5.58 -10.64
N LEU A 16 17.08 -6.06 -10.27
CA LEU A 16 16.33 -7.05 -11.04
C LEU A 16 15.59 -6.43 -12.22
N SER A 17 15.57 -7.14 -13.33
CA SER A 17 14.73 -6.83 -14.48
C SER A 17 13.24 -7.12 -14.18
N ARG A 18 12.34 -6.60 -15.01
CA ARG A 18 10.88 -6.83 -14.86
C ARG A 18 10.51 -8.33 -14.88
N ASN A 19 11.22 -9.15 -15.67
CA ASN A 19 10.96 -10.58 -15.72
C ASN A 19 11.45 -11.28 -14.46
N GLU A 20 12.61 -10.90 -13.96
CA GLU A 20 13.13 -11.42 -12.68
C GLU A 20 12.24 -11.03 -11.50
N LEU A 21 11.66 -9.81 -11.48
CA LEU A 21 10.69 -9.43 -10.44
C LEU A 21 9.43 -10.32 -10.46
N LYS A 22 8.94 -10.73 -11.65
CA LYS A 22 7.82 -11.67 -11.77
C LYS A 22 8.20 -13.07 -11.27
N THR A 23 9.42 -13.50 -11.55
CA THR A 23 9.93 -14.78 -11.06
C THR A 23 10.09 -14.75 -9.54
N LEU A 24 10.67 -13.66 -9.00
CA LEU A 24 10.78 -13.44 -7.56
C LEU A 24 9.40 -13.51 -6.88
N ALA A 25 8.36 -12.91 -7.47
CA ALA A 25 7.01 -12.97 -6.90
C ALA A 25 6.48 -14.40 -6.80
N LYS A 26 6.73 -15.24 -7.81
CA LYS A 26 6.35 -16.67 -7.78
C LYS A 26 7.12 -17.42 -6.70
N GLU A 27 8.43 -17.25 -6.64
CA GLU A 27 9.27 -17.92 -5.65
C GLU A 27 8.95 -17.49 -4.21
N VAL A 28 8.67 -16.20 -3.97
CA VAL A 28 8.20 -15.70 -2.68
C VAL A 28 6.86 -16.31 -2.31
N ARG A 29 5.95 -16.48 -3.28
CA ARG A 29 4.64 -17.12 -3.04
C ARG A 29 4.80 -18.56 -2.57
N GLU A 30 5.59 -19.34 -3.26
CA GLU A 30 5.89 -20.73 -2.90
C GLU A 30 6.56 -20.81 -1.52
N PHE A 31 7.52 -19.94 -1.26
CA PHE A 31 8.22 -19.85 0.01
C PHE A 31 7.27 -19.52 1.19
N ILE A 32 6.33 -18.56 1.00
CA ILE A 32 5.33 -18.21 2.02
C ILE A 32 4.38 -19.37 2.26
N ILE A 33 3.90 -20.04 1.22
CA ILE A 33 3.02 -21.20 1.36
C ILE A 33 3.72 -22.28 2.18
N GLY A 34 4.95 -22.64 1.86
CA GLY A 34 5.75 -23.61 2.60
C GLY A 34 5.96 -23.21 4.06
N SER A 35 6.40 -21.96 4.30
CA SER A 35 6.66 -21.47 5.66
C SER A 35 5.39 -21.44 6.52
N VAL A 36 4.27 -20.93 6.00
CA VAL A 36 3.01 -20.81 6.75
C VAL A 36 2.34 -22.16 6.97
N SER A 37 2.51 -23.14 6.08
CA SER A 37 2.02 -24.49 6.30
C SER A 37 2.62 -25.14 7.55
N GLU A 38 3.86 -24.79 7.91
CA GLU A 38 4.57 -25.29 9.09
C GLU A 38 4.35 -24.46 10.35
N THR A 39 4.30 -23.12 10.19
CA THR A 39 4.27 -22.21 11.34
C THR A 39 2.86 -21.72 11.70
N GLY A 40 1.92 -21.86 10.78
CA GLY A 40 0.64 -21.16 10.83
C GLY A 40 0.82 -19.66 10.54
N GLY A 41 -0.29 -18.96 10.27
CA GLY A 41 -0.25 -17.53 10.02
C GLY A 41 -1.35 -17.04 9.07
N HIS A 42 -1.21 -15.82 8.61
CA HIS A 42 -2.17 -15.14 7.73
C HIS A 42 -1.81 -15.39 6.26
N LEU A 43 -2.24 -16.54 5.69
CA LEU A 43 -1.81 -16.95 4.35
C LEU A 43 -2.39 -16.03 3.25
N SER A 44 -3.72 -15.96 3.14
CA SER A 44 -4.40 -15.26 2.03
C SER A 44 -4.03 -13.77 1.93
N SER A 45 -3.99 -13.07 3.07
CA SER A 45 -3.62 -11.66 3.11
C SER A 45 -2.18 -11.40 2.68
N ASN A 46 -1.27 -12.35 2.90
CA ASN A 46 0.11 -12.24 2.43
C ASN A 46 0.23 -12.56 0.93
N LEU A 47 -0.49 -13.56 0.44
CA LEU A 47 -0.46 -13.91 -0.98
C LEU A 47 -1.01 -12.78 -1.87
N GLY A 48 -1.97 -11.99 -1.36
CA GLY A 48 -2.58 -10.88 -2.07
C GLY A 48 -1.72 -9.62 -2.20
N VAL A 49 -0.59 -9.52 -1.49
CA VAL A 49 0.27 -8.31 -1.48
C VAL A 49 1.72 -8.57 -1.88
N ILE A 50 2.05 -9.73 -2.41
CA ILE A 50 3.43 -10.06 -2.78
C ILE A 50 3.97 -9.08 -3.81
N GLU A 51 3.27 -8.94 -4.93
CA GLU A 51 3.66 -8.08 -6.04
C GLU A 51 3.70 -6.60 -5.60
N LEU A 52 2.72 -6.17 -4.80
CA LEU A 52 2.70 -4.83 -4.22
C LEU A 52 3.92 -4.60 -3.34
N THR A 53 4.26 -5.54 -2.46
CA THR A 53 5.41 -5.42 -1.56
C THR A 53 6.73 -5.34 -2.33
N ILE A 54 6.90 -6.19 -3.35
CA ILE A 54 8.07 -6.15 -4.24
C ILE A 54 8.15 -4.80 -4.94
N ALA A 55 7.04 -4.30 -5.51
CA ALA A 55 6.99 -3.01 -6.17
C ALA A 55 7.34 -1.84 -5.24
N LEU A 56 6.84 -1.87 -4.00
CA LEU A 56 7.18 -0.86 -2.99
C LEU A 56 8.68 -0.83 -2.69
N HIS A 57 9.29 -1.99 -2.47
CA HIS A 57 10.72 -2.09 -2.22
C HIS A 57 11.59 -1.80 -3.45
N TYR A 58 11.03 -2.00 -4.66
CA TYR A 58 11.69 -1.62 -5.90
C TYR A 58 11.72 -0.10 -6.10
N VAL A 59 10.59 0.57 -5.83
CA VAL A 59 10.41 2.02 -6.07
C VAL A 59 10.99 2.85 -4.94
N PHE A 60 10.63 2.54 -3.69
CA PHE A 60 11.02 3.32 -2.52
C PHE A 60 12.34 2.87 -1.90
N ASN A 61 13.01 3.77 -1.21
CA ASN A 61 14.32 3.53 -0.59
C ASN A 61 14.17 3.21 0.91
N ALA A 62 13.44 2.14 1.25
CA ALA A 62 13.35 1.70 2.63
C ALA A 62 14.75 1.29 3.17
N PRO A 63 15.07 1.59 4.44
CA PRO A 63 14.25 2.22 5.47
C PRO A 63 14.26 3.76 5.47
N LYS A 64 14.91 4.44 4.51
CA LYS A 64 14.89 5.90 4.43
C LYS A 64 13.48 6.39 4.15
N ASP A 65 12.84 5.87 3.10
CA ASP A 65 11.40 5.99 2.90
C ASP A 65 10.68 5.05 3.87
N LYS A 66 9.59 5.52 4.46
CA LYS A 66 8.89 4.90 5.58
C LYS A 66 7.67 4.15 5.09
N LEU A 67 7.71 2.81 5.14
CA LEU A 67 6.59 1.94 4.77
C LEU A 67 5.80 1.55 6.03
N ILE A 68 4.58 2.02 6.15
CA ILE A 68 3.71 1.80 7.31
C ILE A 68 2.54 0.90 6.91
N TRP A 69 2.55 -0.31 7.44
CA TRP A 69 1.55 -1.32 7.14
C TRP A 69 0.39 -1.26 8.14
N ASP A 70 -0.82 -1.18 7.63
CA ASP A 70 -2.01 -1.26 8.48
C ASP A 70 -2.20 -2.69 8.99
N VAL A 71 -2.55 -2.84 10.26
CA VAL A 71 -2.56 -4.13 10.96
C VAL A 71 -1.19 -4.82 10.94
N GLY A 72 -0.61 -5.00 9.77
CA GLY A 72 0.69 -5.62 9.56
C GLY A 72 0.66 -7.14 9.43
N HIS A 73 -0.51 -7.76 9.38
CA HIS A 73 -0.67 -9.21 9.20
C HIS A 73 -0.25 -9.69 7.80
N GLN A 74 -0.13 -8.78 6.84
CA GLN A 74 0.25 -9.02 5.44
C GLN A 74 1.75 -8.76 5.16
N THR A 75 2.62 -8.74 6.18
CA THR A 75 4.02 -8.29 6.03
C THR A 75 5.05 -9.40 5.90
N TYR A 76 4.65 -10.64 5.58
CA TYR A 76 5.62 -11.73 5.47
C TYR A 76 6.58 -11.53 4.30
N THR A 77 6.09 -11.08 3.13
CA THR A 77 6.94 -10.67 2.01
C THR A 77 7.91 -9.56 2.43
N HIS A 78 7.43 -8.55 3.15
CA HIS A 78 8.28 -7.49 3.69
C HIS A 78 9.40 -8.04 4.58
N LYS A 79 9.10 -8.98 5.47
CA LYS A 79 10.10 -9.64 6.32
C LYS A 79 11.14 -10.41 5.49
N ILE A 80 10.69 -11.17 4.49
CA ILE A 80 11.56 -11.93 3.58
C ILE A 80 12.54 -10.99 2.88
N LEU A 81 12.04 -9.90 2.32
CA LEU A 81 12.82 -8.93 1.53
C LEU A 81 13.68 -7.96 2.37
N THR A 82 13.61 -8.07 3.68
CA THR A 82 14.34 -7.20 4.64
C THR A 82 15.21 -7.99 5.61
N GLY A 83 15.83 -9.08 5.12
CA GLY A 83 16.87 -9.82 5.81
C GLY A 83 16.39 -10.88 6.80
N ARG A 84 15.09 -11.20 6.81
CA ARG A 84 14.51 -12.18 7.76
C ARG A 84 14.09 -13.50 7.13
N LYS A 85 14.38 -13.71 5.84
CA LYS A 85 14.03 -14.94 5.10
C LYS A 85 14.43 -16.20 5.86
N ASN A 86 15.66 -16.29 6.31
CA ASN A 86 16.21 -17.46 6.99
C ASN A 86 15.60 -17.74 8.37
N LYS A 87 14.86 -16.77 8.94
CA LYS A 87 14.17 -16.90 10.23
C LYS A 87 12.68 -17.18 10.08
N MET A 88 12.14 -17.29 8.86
CA MET A 88 10.69 -17.48 8.65
C MET A 88 10.16 -18.78 9.28
N HIS A 89 10.98 -19.80 9.44
CA HIS A 89 10.63 -21.03 10.17
C HIS A 89 10.33 -20.81 11.67
N THR A 90 10.69 -19.63 12.21
CA THR A 90 10.39 -19.22 13.60
C THR A 90 9.19 -18.29 13.71
N LEU A 91 8.48 -18.03 12.61
CA LEU A 91 7.34 -17.11 12.56
C LEU A 91 6.28 -17.50 13.60
N ARG A 92 5.84 -16.53 14.43
CA ARG A 92 4.86 -16.70 15.51
C ARG A 92 5.24 -17.69 16.62
N LYS A 93 6.47 -18.16 16.64
CA LYS A 93 6.99 -19.01 17.74
C LYS A 93 7.58 -18.14 18.85
N LYS A 94 7.66 -18.68 20.06
CA LYS A 94 8.29 -18.01 21.20
C LYS A 94 9.76 -17.68 20.85
N ASN A 95 10.14 -16.44 21.07
CA ASN A 95 11.46 -15.89 20.73
C ASN A 95 11.80 -15.93 19.21
N GLY A 96 10.81 -16.16 18.37
CA GLY A 96 10.93 -16.10 16.92
C GLY A 96 10.40 -14.80 16.32
N LEU A 97 10.18 -14.80 15.01
CA LEU A 97 9.62 -13.66 14.32
C LEU A 97 8.16 -13.40 14.72
N SER A 98 7.83 -12.15 14.97
CA SER A 98 6.45 -11.70 15.16
C SER A 98 5.63 -11.90 13.89
N GLY A 99 4.34 -12.20 14.05
CA GLY A 99 3.40 -12.21 12.92
C GLY A 99 3.04 -10.82 12.37
N PHE A 100 3.56 -9.76 13.00
CA PHE A 100 3.33 -8.37 12.65
C PHE A 100 4.67 -7.61 12.57
N PRO A 101 4.73 -6.40 12.01
CA PRO A 101 5.90 -5.54 12.10
C PRO A 101 6.31 -5.31 13.56
N ASN A 102 7.60 -5.40 13.83
CA ASN A 102 8.14 -5.18 15.16
C ASN A 102 9.46 -4.40 15.05
N ARG A 103 9.48 -3.19 15.57
CA ARG A 103 10.64 -2.28 15.53
C ARG A 103 11.88 -2.85 16.21
N ASN A 104 11.72 -3.81 17.11
CA ASN A 104 12.84 -4.50 17.75
C ASN A 104 13.44 -5.61 16.87
N GLU A 105 12.73 -6.03 15.80
CA GLU A 105 13.23 -7.04 14.87
C GLU A 105 14.03 -6.42 13.72
N SER A 106 13.64 -5.25 13.24
CA SER A 106 14.20 -4.68 12.03
C SER A 106 14.03 -3.17 11.96
N LEU A 107 15.05 -2.50 11.41
CA LEU A 107 14.99 -1.07 11.07
C LEU A 107 13.98 -0.77 9.95
N TYR A 108 13.53 -1.78 9.23
CA TYR A 108 12.53 -1.64 8.18
C TYR A 108 11.09 -1.64 8.72
N ASP A 109 10.89 -2.02 9.97
CA ASP A 109 9.59 -2.04 10.63
C ASP A 109 9.36 -0.69 11.34
N GLU A 110 8.84 0.29 10.59
CA GLU A 110 8.76 1.70 11.02
C GLU A 110 7.74 1.93 12.13
N PHE A 111 6.68 1.12 12.18
CA PHE A 111 5.60 1.24 13.13
C PHE A 111 5.16 -0.13 13.63
N GLY A 112 5.13 -0.32 14.95
CA GLY A 112 4.58 -1.53 15.57
C GLY A 112 3.08 -1.55 15.37
N ALA A 113 2.58 -2.62 14.75
CA ALA A 113 1.17 -2.74 14.39
C ALA A 113 0.53 -4.00 15.01
N GLY A 114 -0.70 -4.26 14.68
CA GLY A 114 -1.57 -5.29 15.19
C GLY A 114 -3.01 -4.80 15.30
N HIS A 115 -3.20 -3.48 15.47
CA HIS A 115 -4.50 -2.82 15.44
C HIS A 115 -4.78 -2.25 14.04
N SER A 116 -6.00 -2.42 13.54
CA SER A 116 -6.42 -1.89 12.25
C SER A 116 -6.59 -0.37 12.25
N SER A 117 -6.52 0.22 11.07
CA SER A 117 -6.86 1.63 10.78
C SER A 117 -5.90 2.68 11.36
N THR A 118 -4.70 2.25 11.76
CA THR A 118 -3.70 3.12 12.41
C THR A 118 -2.64 3.65 11.44
N SER A 119 -2.49 3.02 10.27
CA SER A 119 -1.36 3.30 9.36
C SER A 119 -1.33 4.74 8.84
N ILE A 120 -2.49 5.30 8.49
CA ILE A 120 -2.57 6.65 7.93
C ILE A 120 -2.18 7.69 8.97
N SER A 121 -2.69 7.56 10.21
CA SER A 121 -2.31 8.46 11.32
C SER A 121 -0.82 8.37 11.62
N ALA A 122 -0.27 7.15 11.68
CA ALA A 122 1.15 6.94 11.94
C ALA A 122 2.03 7.52 10.82
N ALA A 123 1.64 7.27 9.57
CA ALA A 123 2.36 7.79 8.40
C ALA A 123 2.27 9.32 8.31
N LEU A 124 1.13 9.92 8.67
CA LEU A 124 0.97 11.38 8.74
C LEU A 124 1.92 11.99 9.78
N GLY A 125 1.99 11.42 10.98
CA GLY A 125 2.91 11.87 12.02
C GLY A 125 4.39 11.76 11.60
N ILE A 126 4.74 10.66 10.92
CA ILE A 126 6.09 10.47 10.36
C ILE A 126 6.37 11.49 9.24
N SER A 127 5.42 11.73 8.33
CA SER A 127 5.55 12.71 7.26
C SER A 127 5.74 14.13 7.82
N GLU A 128 5.02 14.50 8.87
CA GLU A 128 5.21 15.76 9.58
C GLU A 128 6.63 15.88 10.16
N GLY A 129 7.13 14.81 10.78
CA GLY A 129 8.52 14.75 11.27
C GLY A 129 9.55 14.91 10.15
N LEU A 130 9.35 14.23 9.02
CA LEU A 130 10.21 14.35 7.83
C LEU A 130 10.21 15.78 7.28
N LYS A 131 9.04 16.42 7.20
CA LYS A 131 8.90 17.82 6.77
C LYS A 131 9.65 18.79 7.69
N LYS A 132 9.50 18.63 9.01
CA LYS A 132 10.21 19.46 10.02
C LYS A 132 11.73 19.32 9.93
N THR A 133 12.22 18.11 9.64
CA THR A 133 13.64 17.84 9.45
C THR A 133 14.15 18.15 8.03
N ARG A 134 13.29 18.70 7.16
CA ARG A 134 13.57 18.96 5.74
C ARG A 134 14.09 17.75 4.97
N SER A 135 13.66 16.56 5.38
CA SER A 135 13.99 15.32 4.70
C SER A 135 13.26 15.22 3.36
N LYS A 136 13.93 14.64 2.36
CA LYS A 136 13.32 14.31 1.06
C LYS A 136 12.69 12.92 1.02
N ASN A 137 12.76 12.19 2.13
CA ASN A 137 12.18 10.84 2.25
C ASN A 137 10.65 10.95 2.36
N ARG A 138 9.97 9.88 2.00
CA ARG A 138 8.52 9.81 1.95
C ARG A 138 7.96 8.89 3.04
N ALA A 139 6.73 9.15 3.46
CA ALA A 139 5.93 8.26 4.27
C ALA A 139 4.83 7.63 3.42
N ILE A 140 4.70 6.32 3.48
CA ILE A 140 3.77 5.52 2.68
C ILE A 140 2.93 4.68 3.63
N ALA A 141 1.62 4.91 3.68
CA ALA A 141 0.67 4.07 4.40
C ALA A 141 0.09 3.02 3.46
N ILE A 142 0.11 1.76 3.84
CA ILE A 142 -0.49 0.65 3.11
C ILE A 142 -1.64 0.12 3.96
N ILE A 143 -2.88 0.28 3.49
CA ILE A 143 -4.10 -0.05 4.21
C ILE A 143 -5.01 -0.92 3.37
N GLY A 144 -5.64 -1.91 4.00
CA GLY A 144 -6.65 -2.75 3.36
C GLY A 144 -8.04 -2.11 3.39
N ASP A 145 -8.91 -2.54 2.51
CA ASP A 145 -10.29 -2.11 2.37
C ASP A 145 -11.09 -2.24 3.68
N GLY A 146 -10.97 -3.36 4.38
CA GLY A 146 -11.60 -3.56 5.68
C GLY A 146 -11.13 -2.57 6.74
N ALA A 147 -9.84 -2.26 6.79
CA ALA A 147 -9.27 -1.29 7.74
C ALA A 147 -9.66 0.16 7.41
N MET A 148 -9.96 0.46 6.14
CA MET A 148 -10.46 1.77 5.72
C MET A 148 -11.86 2.10 6.25
N THR A 149 -12.62 1.12 6.73
CA THR A 149 -14.01 1.35 7.21
C THR A 149 -14.08 2.03 8.58
N ALA A 150 -13.00 2.08 9.33
CA ALA A 150 -13.00 2.64 10.67
C ALA A 150 -12.88 4.18 10.69
N GLY A 151 -13.53 4.81 11.67
CA GLY A 151 -13.52 6.27 11.82
C GLY A 151 -12.12 6.87 11.91
N MET A 152 -11.19 6.19 12.58
CA MET A 152 -9.80 6.64 12.70
C MET A 152 -9.10 6.81 11.33
N ALA A 153 -9.37 5.93 10.36
CA ALA A 153 -8.82 6.07 9.02
C ALA A 153 -9.36 7.33 8.32
N PHE A 154 -10.65 7.63 8.47
CA PHE A 154 -11.26 8.84 7.89
C PHE A 154 -10.78 10.11 8.56
N GLU A 155 -10.66 10.11 9.87
CA GLU A 155 -10.11 11.23 10.63
C GLU A 155 -8.68 11.55 10.16
N ALA A 156 -7.85 10.51 10.02
CA ALA A 156 -6.49 10.65 9.53
C ALA A 156 -6.43 11.18 8.09
N LEU A 157 -7.29 10.68 7.19
CA LEU A 157 -7.38 11.17 5.82
C LEU A 157 -7.81 12.62 5.75
N ASN A 158 -8.82 13.00 6.54
CA ASN A 158 -9.30 14.38 6.61
C ASN A 158 -8.18 15.32 7.08
N ASN A 159 -7.44 14.93 8.11
CA ASN A 159 -6.30 15.70 8.61
C ASN A 159 -5.15 15.73 7.59
N ALA A 160 -4.79 14.60 6.99
CA ALA A 160 -3.75 14.52 5.96
C ALA A 160 -4.06 15.44 4.79
N GLY A 161 -5.33 15.48 4.35
CA GLY A 161 -5.78 16.33 3.26
C GLY A 161 -5.56 17.82 3.48
N ASN A 162 -5.61 18.27 4.73
CA ASN A 162 -5.41 19.68 5.08
C ASN A 162 -3.95 20.01 5.47
N SER A 163 -3.12 19.01 5.74
CA SER A 163 -1.78 19.23 6.32
C SER A 163 -0.73 19.72 5.31
N GLY A 164 -0.96 19.51 4.02
CA GLY A 164 0.03 19.80 2.96
C GLY A 164 1.32 18.97 3.09
N ASN A 165 1.25 17.78 3.70
CA ASN A 165 2.35 16.85 3.85
C ASN A 165 2.46 15.93 2.64
N ASP A 166 3.69 15.49 2.31
CA ASP A 166 3.94 14.47 1.27
C ASP A 166 3.69 13.08 1.87
N LEU A 167 2.45 12.63 1.82
CA LEU A 167 1.99 11.33 2.29
C LEU A 167 1.36 10.56 1.13
N LEU A 168 1.84 9.35 0.89
CA LEU A 168 1.21 8.40 -0.03
C LEU A 168 0.37 7.41 0.77
N VAL A 169 -0.91 7.30 0.41
CA VAL A 169 -1.80 6.25 0.94
C VAL A 169 -2.12 5.26 -0.18
N ILE A 170 -1.84 3.99 0.06
CA ILE A 170 -2.12 2.89 -0.86
C ILE A 170 -3.25 2.07 -0.27
N LEU A 171 -4.40 2.09 -0.92
CA LEU A 171 -5.52 1.22 -0.62
C LEU A 171 -5.35 -0.10 -1.37
N ASN A 172 -5.15 -1.19 -0.62
CA ASN A 172 -5.13 -2.53 -1.14
C ASN A 172 -6.53 -3.15 -0.97
N ASP A 173 -7.27 -3.19 -2.05
CA ASP A 173 -8.62 -3.75 -2.09
C ASP A 173 -8.61 -5.01 -2.97
N ASN A 174 -8.88 -6.14 -2.35
CA ASN A 174 -8.94 -7.44 -3.01
C ASN A 174 -10.31 -8.14 -2.81
N ASP A 175 -11.34 -7.38 -2.43
CA ASP A 175 -12.71 -7.86 -2.14
C ASP A 175 -12.75 -8.98 -1.07
N MET A 176 -11.66 -9.20 -0.32
CA MET A 176 -11.48 -10.29 0.62
C MET A 176 -11.28 -9.75 2.04
N SER A 177 -12.37 -9.43 2.72
CA SER A 177 -12.38 -9.26 4.18
C SER A 177 -13.02 -10.47 4.86
N ILE A 178 -12.81 -10.63 6.17
CA ILE A 178 -13.39 -11.71 6.98
C ILE A 178 -14.94 -11.69 6.92
N SER A 179 -15.51 -10.52 6.69
CA SER A 179 -16.94 -10.29 6.42
C SER A 179 -17.08 -9.26 5.31
N LYS A 180 -18.24 -9.21 4.65
CA LYS A 180 -18.53 -8.18 3.66
C LYS A 180 -18.34 -6.80 4.29
N ASN A 181 -17.59 -5.94 3.61
CA ASN A 181 -17.38 -4.57 4.06
C ASN A 181 -18.74 -3.87 4.20
N VAL A 182 -19.00 -3.33 5.38
CA VAL A 182 -20.23 -2.60 5.69
C VAL A 182 -19.94 -1.10 5.75
N GLY A 183 -20.86 -0.32 5.20
CA GLY A 183 -20.84 1.14 5.29
C GLY A 183 -20.99 1.84 3.95
N ALA A 184 -21.82 2.87 3.94
CA ALA A 184 -22.09 3.66 2.72
C ALA A 184 -20.82 4.39 2.22
N LEU A 185 -19.92 4.74 3.12
CA LEU A 185 -18.70 5.49 2.81
C LEU A 185 -17.68 4.63 2.06
N ASN A 186 -17.58 3.34 2.40
CA ASN A 186 -16.73 2.39 1.69
C ASN A 186 -17.20 2.22 0.23
N ASN A 187 -18.53 2.05 0.04
CA ASN A 187 -19.11 2.01 -1.28
C ASN A 187 -18.92 3.31 -2.07
N TYR A 188 -18.93 4.46 -1.40
CA TYR A 188 -18.70 5.76 -2.00
C TYR A 188 -17.22 5.94 -2.41
N LEU A 189 -16.28 5.58 -1.55
CA LEU A 189 -14.86 5.61 -1.84
C LEU A 189 -14.49 4.62 -2.95
N ALA A 190 -15.00 3.41 -2.92
CA ALA A 190 -14.81 2.43 -3.98
C ALA A 190 -15.35 2.97 -5.33
N LYS A 191 -16.49 3.63 -5.36
CA LYS A 191 -17.04 4.27 -6.56
C LYS A 191 -16.22 5.47 -7.03
N LEU A 192 -15.75 6.31 -6.13
CA LEU A 192 -14.86 7.44 -6.42
C LEU A 192 -13.52 6.96 -6.97
N LEU A 193 -12.96 5.92 -6.36
CA LEU A 193 -11.64 5.37 -6.71
C LEU A 193 -11.69 4.47 -7.95
N SER A 194 -12.83 3.77 -8.21
CA SER A 194 -12.97 2.88 -9.37
C SER A 194 -13.07 3.62 -10.72
N GLY A 195 -13.02 4.93 -10.72
CA GLY A 195 -12.85 5.74 -11.94
C GLY A 195 -14.02 5.72 -12.95
N LYS A 196 -15.10 4.97 -12.70
CA LYS A 196 -16.24 4.93 -13.62
C LYS A 196 -16.97 6.28 -13.73
N ILE A 197 -16.95 7.08 -12.65
CA ILE A 197 -17.47 8.45 -12.67
C ILE A 197 -16.47 9.37 -13.38
N TYR A 198 -15.17 9.19 -13.17
CA TYR A 198 -14.11 10.00 -13.79
C TYR A 198 -13.96 9.71 -15.29
N GLY A 199 -14.07 8.45 -15.70
CA GLY A 199 -14.04 8.04 -17.11
C GLY A 199 -15.27 8.53 -17.90
N GLY A 200 -16.47 8.48 -17.31
CA GLY A 200 -17.70 8.99 -17.91
C GLY A 200 -17.69 10.51 -18.08
N PHE A 201 -17.23 11.26 -17.10
CA PHE A 201 -17.09 12.73 -17.19
C PHE A 201 -16.06 13.15 -18.24
N LYS A 202 -14.94 12.41 -18.36
CA LYS A 202 -13.88 12.72 -19.32
C LYS A 202 -14.27 12.42 -20.76
N SER A 203 -15.06 11.38 -21.01
CA SER A 203 -15.53 11.03 -22.36
C SER A 203 -16.68 11.93 -22.84
N THR A 204 -17.64 12.21 -21.97
CA THR A 204 -18.81 13.06 -22.31
C THR A 204 -18.43 14.55 -22.34
N GLY A 205 -17.55 14.99 -21.42
CA GLY A 205 -17.04 16.37 -21.41
C GLY A 205 -16.17 16.69 -22.62
N LYS A 206 -15.32 15.77 -23.08
CA LYS A 206 -14.51 15.99 -24.29
C LYS A 206 -15.35 16.08 -25.57
N ALA A 207 -16.42 15.31 -25.66
CA ALA A 207 -17.31 15.35 -26.82
C ALA A 207 -18.17 16.62 -26.90
N LEU A 208 -18.54 17.22 -25.75
CA LEU A 208 -19.32 18.47 -25.71
C LEU A 208 -18.44 19.74 -25.82
N LEU A 209 -17.19 19.68 -25.36
CA LEU A 209 -16.29 20.84 -25.23
C LEU A 209 -15.35 21.07 -26.42
N SER A 210 -15.39 20.18 -27.43
CA SER A 210 -14.54 20.33 -28.64
C SER A 210 -14.86 21.54 -29.51
N LYS A 211 -15.87 22.35 -29.15
CA LYS A 211 -16.31 23.54 -29.94
C LYS A 211 -16.22 24.91 -29.24
N ALA A 212 -15.65 24.97 -28.01
CA ALA A 212 -15.60 26.27 -27.29
C ALA A 212 -14.31 26.43 -26.47
N THR A 213 -13.31 27.07 -27.04
CA THR A 213 -11.98 27.32 -26.47
C THR A 213 -11.96 28.05 -25.10
N PRO A 214 -12.80 29.08 -24.81
CA PRO A 214 -12.80 29.78 -23.52
C PRO A 214 -13.37 28.96 -22.38
N ILE A 215 -14.32 28.08 -22.68
CA ILE A 215 -14.96 27.20 -21.69
C ILE A 215 -14.00 26.03 -21.30
N LEU A 216 -13.11 25.66 -22.22
CA LEU A 216 -12.10 24.63 -21.97
C LEU A 216 -11.07 25.09 -20.93
N GLU A 217 -10.68 26.33 -20.95
CA GLU A 217 -9.72 26.92 -19.99
C GLU A 217 -10.32 27.07 -18.59
N LEU A 218 -11.60 27.48 -18.53
CA LEU A 218 -12.36 27.55 -17.29
C LEU A 218 -12.59 26.14 -16.69
N ALA A 219 -12.96 25.18 -17.54
CA ALA A 219 -13.14 23.78 -17.13
C ALA A 219 -11.81 23.15 -16.65
N ARG A 220 -10.68 23.48 -17.27
CA ARG A 220 -9.36 23.03 -16.86
C ARG A 220 -8.95 23.65 -15.51
N LYS A 221 -9.16 24.94 -15.30
CA LYS A 221 -8.96 25.60 -14.00
C LYS A 221 -9.86 25.04 -12.91
N THR A 222 -11.11 24.73 -13.26
CA THR A 222 -12.07 24.10 -12.32
C THR A 222 -11.68 22.64 -12.04
N GLU A 223 -11.19 21.88 -13.04
CA GLU A 223 -10.67 20.54 -12.87
C GLU A 223 -9.42 20.51 -11.97
N GLU A 224 -8.50 21.46 -12.13
CA GLU A 224 -7.32 21.63 -11.28
C GLU A 224 -7.72 22.02 -9.85
N HIS A 225 -8.73 22.89 -9.70
CA HIS A 225 -9.24 23.30 -8.39
C HIS A 225 -10.01 22.17 -7.67
N ILE A 226 -10.81 21.41 -8.41
CA ILE A 226 -11.51 20.22 -7.89
C ILE A 226 -10.51 19.10 -7.57
N LYS A 227 -9.46 18.89 -8.38
CA LYS A 227 -8.37 17.98 -8.05
C LYS A 227 -7.66 18.42 -6.77
N GLY A 228 -7.40 19.70 -6.59
CA GLY A 228 -6.82 20.23 -5.35
C GLY A 228 -7.73 20.12 -4.13
N MET A 229 -9.05 20.18 -4.32
CA MET A 229 -10.02 19.99 -3.23
C MET A 229 -10.36 18.52 -2.91
N VAL A 230 -10.36 17.65 -3.93
CA VAL A 230 -10.83 16.25 -3.80
C VAL A 230 -9.67 15.28 -3.61
N ILE A 231 -8.43 15.68 -3.96
CA ILE A 231 -7.25 14.83 -3.85
C ILE A 231 -6.10 15.62 -3.20
N PRO A 232 -6.23 16.00 -1.93
CA PRO A 232 -5.07 16.57 -1.22
C PRO A 232 -4.04 15.50 -0.85
N VAL A 233 -4.35 14.23 -1.05
CA VAL A 233 -3.47 13.07 -0.91
C VAL A 233 -3.39 12.39 -2.27
N SER A 234 -2.18 12.21 -2.83
CA SER A 234 -1.99 11.47 -4.07
C SER A 234 -2.38 10.01 -3.88
N TYR A 235 -3.60 9.65 -4.25
CA TYR A 235 -4.05 8.27 -4.26
C TYR A 235 -3.50 7.56 -5.50
N THR A 236 -2.68 6.56 -5.30
CA THR A 236 -2.38 5.60 -6.34
C THR A 236 -3.27 4.39 -6.12
N HIS A 237 -4.28 4.24 -6.95
CA HIS A 237 -5.13 3.05 -6.96
C HIS A 237 -4.39 1.94 -7.73
N LEU A 238 -3.74 1.06 -7.02
CA LEU A 238 -3.23 -0.19 -7.56
C LEU A 238 -4.28 -1.29 -7.33
N THR A 239 -5.25 -1.40 -8.24
CA THR A 239 -5.99 -2.66 -8.41
C THR A 239 -5.07 -3.63 -9.13
N LEU A 240 -4.48 -4.56 -8.39
CA LEU A 240 -3.91 -5.73 -9.00
C LEU A 240 -5.07 -6.63 -9.45
N PRO A 241 -5.11 -7.08 -10.72
CA PRO A 241 -6.08 -8.08 -11.12
C PRO A 241 -5.83 -9.34 -10.28
N THR A 242 -6.71 -9.61 -9.34
CA THR A 242 -6.78 -10.95 -8.76
C THR A 242 -7.21 -11.86 -9.89
N ASN A 243 -6.32 -12.74 -10.33
CA ASN A 243 -6.71 -13.82 -11.21
C ASN A 243 -7.82 -14.59 -10.50
N ARG A 244 -9.05 -14.42 -11.03
CA ARG A 244 -10.15 -15.33 -10.73
C ARG A 244 -9.85 -16.62 -11.51
N GLU A 245 -9.02 -17.48 -10.90
CA GLU A 245 -8.94 -18.89 -11.25
C GLU A 245 -8.44 -19.62 -9.99
N VAL A 246 -9.37 -20.10 -9.22
CA VAL A 246 -9.49 -21.45 -8.68
C VAL A 246 -10.93 -21.67 -8.34
#